data_fd88d71c5b3fa3b959d95a32a4c720fe
#
_entry.id   fd88d71c5b3fa3b959d95a32a4c720fe
#
_cell.length_a   1.000
_cell.length_b   1.000
_cell.length_c   1.000
_cell.angle_alpha   90.00
_cell.angle_beta   90.00
_cell.angle_gamma   90.00
#
_symmetry.space_group_name_H-M   'P 1'
#
loop_
_entity.id
_entity.type
_entity.pdbx_description
1 polymer ?
#
loop_
_entity_poly.entity_id
_entity_poly.type
_entity_poly.pdbx_seq_one_letter_code
_entity_poly.pdbx_strand_id
1 'polypeptide(L)'
;MQLDPASGWCQGISHCPSPNFNWRPQGEISLLVIHNISLPPGQFGTGKVQEFFQNRLNPDEHPYFDGIRDLKVSAHFLIERDGAITQFVSCNERAWHAGVSLFDGRENCNDFSVGIELEGTDDQAFTEPQYAALIALVEQLRLAYPAITPERICGHSDIAPGRKTDPGPAFDWARLRASLKP
;
A
#
# COMPACT_ATOMS: atom_id res chain seq x y z
N MET A 1 6.70 2.77 16.44
CA MET A 1 5.74 1.96 15.65
C MET A 1 5.89 0.50 16.00
N GLN A 2 4.79 -0.20 16.29
CA GLN A 2 4.78 -1.63 16.63
C GLN A 2 3.48 -2.25 16.08
N LEU A 3 3.60 -3.30 15.27
CA LEU A 3 2.45 -4.04 14.76
C LEU A 3 2.02 -5.09 15.79
N ASP A 4 0.73 -5.09 16.13
CA ASP A 4 0.11 -6.16 16.91
C ASP A 4 -0.46 -7.22 15.96
N PRO A 5 0.12 -8.42 15.85
CA PRO A 5 -0.34 -9.44 14.92
C PRO A 5 -1.74 -10.00 15.28
N ALA A 6 -2.18 -9.87 16.52
CA ALA A 6 -3.50 -10.35 16.94
C ALA A 6 -4.62 -9.48 16.34
N SER A 7 -4.46 -8.17 16.36
CA SER A 7 -5.42 -7.23 15.78
C SER A 7 -5.12 -6.85 14.34
N GLY A 8 -3.87 -7.00 13.88
CA GLY A 8 -3.38 -6.51 12.58
C GLY A 8 -3.24 -4.99 12.50
N TRP A 9 -3.30 -4.28 13.65
CA TRP A 9 -3.14 -2.84 13.72
C TRP A 9 -1.78 -2.43 14.28
N CYS A 10 -1.20 -1.38 13.68
CA CYS A 10 0.05 -0.77 14.13
C CYS A 10 -0.21 0.30 15.19
N GLN A 11 0.48 0.21 16.32
CA GLN A 11 0.51 1.26 17.33
C GLN A 11 1.56 2.33 16.98
N GLY A 12 1.31 3.58 17.39
CA GLY A 12 2.23 4.70 17.18
C GLY A 12 2.23 5.29 15.77
N ILE A 13 1.17 5.05 15.01
CA ILE A 13 0.86 5.69 13.72
C ILE A 13 -0.59 6.16 13.68
N SER A 14 -0.95 6.95 12.66
CA SER A 14 -2.34 7.39 12.45
C SER A 14 -3.22 6.25 11.94
N HIS A 15 -4.49 6.23 12.35
CA HIS A 15 -5.51 5.31 11.84
C HIS A 15 -6.65 6.09 11.18
N CYS A 16 -7.03 5.66 9.96
CA CYS A 16 -8.12 6.23 9.18
C CYS A 16 -8.91 5.08 8.52
N PRO A 17 -9.74 4.33 9.29
CA PRO A 17 -10.35 3.09 8.81
C PRO A 17 -11.15 3.24 7.54
N SER A 18 -10.85 2.40 6.55
CA SER A 18 -11.57 2.30 5.28
C SER A 18 -12.72 1.27 5.40
N PRO A 19 -13.88 1.49 4.78
CA PRO A 19 -14.92 0.47 4.65
C PRO A 19 -14.64 -0.54 3.53
N ASN A 20 -13.60 -0.32 2.71
CA ASN A 20 -13.29 -1.11 1.50
C ASN A 20 -12.38 -2.28 1.83
N PHE A 21 -12.88 -3.25 2.58
CA PHE A 21 -12.17 -4.49 2.92
C PHE A 21 -13.16 -5.65 3.12
N ASN A 22 -12.64 -6.85 3.17
CA ASN A 22 -13.39 -8.05 3.54
C ASN A 22 -12.45 -9.12 4.13
N TRP A 23 -13.00 -10.26 4.51
CA TRP A 23 -12.25 -11.37 5.08
C TRP A 23 -11.25 -11.97 4.08
N ARG A 24 -10.06 -12.35 4.57
CA ARG A 24 -9.12 -13.16 3.79
C ARG A 24 -9.63 -14.59 3.67
N PRO A 25 -9.68 -15.18 2.46
CA PRO A 25 -10.25 -16.52 2.27
C PRO A 25 -9.52 -17.63 3.06
N GLN A 26 -8.21 -17.48 3.28
CA GLN A 26 -7.36 -18.49 3.92
C GLN A 26 -6.59 -17.95 5.14
N GLY A 27 -6.78 -16.70 5.53
CA GLY A 27 -6.05 -16.08 6.64
C GLY A 27 -4.54 -15.95 6.41
N GLU A 28 -4.04 -16.25 5.22
CA GLU A 28 -2.61 -16.17 4.87
C GLU A 28 -2.18 -14.73 4.59
N ILE A 29 -1.01 -14.35 5.11
CA ILE A 29 -0.35 -13.08 4.82
C ILE A 29 1.10 -13.40 4.45
N SER A 30 1.40 -13.38 3.16
CA SER A 30 2.68 -13.87 2.64
C SER A 30 3.27 -13.05 1.50
N LEU A 31 2.63 -11.93 1.10
CA LEU A 31 3.10 -11.05 0.05
C LEU A 31 3.02 -9.59 0.52
N LEU A 32 3.97 -8.76 0.14
CA LEU A 32 3.94 -7.32 0.32
C LEU A 32 3.99 -6.64 -1.05
N VAL A 33 3.02 -5.77 -1.32
CA VAL A 33 2.93 -5.04 -2.58
C VAL A 33 3.12 -3.56 -2.34
N ILE A 34 4.11 -2.97 -3.03
CA ILE A 34 4.41 -1.55 -2.99
C ILE A 34 3.71 -0.87 -4.16
N HIS A 35 3.03 0.23 -3.86
CA HIS A 35 2.29 1.07 -4.78
C HIS A 35 2.77 2.51 -4.71
N ASN A 36 2.31 3.34 -5.64
CA ASN A 36 2.26 4.78 -5.47
C ASN A 36 0.86 5.32 -5.74
N ILE A 37 0.53 6.40 -5.09
CA ILE A 37 -0.73 7.13 -5.27
C ILE A 37 -0.53 8.62 -5.03
N SER A 38 -1.22 9.44 -5.81
CA SER A 38 -1.41 10.87 -5.52
C SER A 38 -2.77 11.34 -6.02
N LEU A 39 -3.46 12.15 -5.24
CA LEU A 39 -4.79 12.67 -5.58
C LEU A 39 -4.89 14.17 -5.28
N PRO A 40 -5.13 15.00 -6.31
CA PRO A 40 -5.08 14.67 -7.75
C PRO A 40 -3.70 14.19 -8.18
N PRO A 41 -3.54 13.54 -9.36
CA PRO A 41 -2.24 13.05 -9.83
C PRO A 41 -1.14 14.13 -9.77
N GLY A 42 -0.01 13.79 -9.10
CA GLY A 42 1.13 14.68 -8.92
C GLY A 42 0.95 15.76 -7.84
N GLN A 43 -0.15 15.79 -7.10
CA GLN A 43 -0.35 16.67 -5.95
C GLN A 43 -0.24 15.88 -4.65
N PHE A 44 0.51 16.41 -3.69
CA PHE A 44 0.85 15.73 -2.46
C PHE A 44 0.35 16.48 -1.21
N GLY A 45 0.17 15.78 -0.10
CA GLY A 45 -0.28 16.36 1.17
C GLY A 45 -1.70 16.89 1.15
N THR A 46 -2.53 16.42 0.22
CA THR A 46 -3.90 16.95 -0.01
C THR A 46 -4.94 16.35 0.93
N GLY A 47 -4.67 15.22 1.58
CA GLY A 47 -5.65 14.43 2.32
C GLY A 47 -6.67 13.68 1.44
N LYS A 48 -6.58 13.82 0.11
CA LYS A 48 -7.57 13.23 -0.81
C LYS A 48 -7.45 11.71 -0.95
N VAL A 49 -6.30 11.13 -0.68
CA VAL A 49 -6.13 9.66 -0.62
C VAL A 49 -6.94 9.09 0.55
N GLN A 50 -6.90 9.73 1.71
CA GLN A 50 -7.69 9.35 2.88
C GLN A 50 -9.19 9.43 2.59
N GLU A 51 -9.64 10.53 1.97
CA GLU A 51 -11.05 10.70 1.56
C GLU A 51 -11.47 9.61 0.56
N PHE A 52 -10.61 9.29 -0.42
CA PHE A 52 -10.85 8.28 -1.44
C PHE A 52 -11.03 6.88 -0.82
N PHE A 53 -10.11 6.46 0.04
CA PHE A 53 -10.20 5.16 0.69
C PHE A 53 -11.37 5.04 1.67
N GLN A 54 -11.93 6.18 2.11
CA GLN A 54 -13.15 6.22 2.93
C GLN A 54 -14.45 6.40 2.12
N ASN A 55 -14.38 6.40 0.77
CA ASN A 55 -15.53 6.68 -0.13
C ASN A 55 -16.15 8.06 0.11
N ARG A 56 -15.34 9.05 0.47
CA ARG A 56 -15.75 10.44 0.76
C ARG A 56 -15.14 11.48 -0.17
N LEU A 57 -14.39 11.03 -1.19
CA LEU A 57 -13.82 11.93 -2.19
C LEU A 57 -14.93 12.65 -2.94
N ASN A 58 -14.91 13.98 -2.92
CA ASN A 58 -15.90 14.80 -3.64
C ASN A 58 -15.54 14.84 -5.14
N PRO A 59 -16.35 14.25 -6.03
CA PRO A 59 -16.06 14.21 -7.47
C PRO A 59 -16.05 15.59 -8.12
N ASP A 60 -16.72 16.59 -7.53
CA ASP A 60 -16.85 17.93 -8.11
C ASP A 60 -15.61 18.82 -7.86
N GLU A 61 -14.69 18.39 -6.99
CA GLU A 61 -13.49 19.18 -6.65
C GLU A 61 -12.39 19.13 -7.71
N HIS A 62 -12.34 18.08 -8.52
CA HIS A 62 -11.34 17.95 -9.58
C HIS A 62 -11.81 17.01 -10.68
N PRO A 63 -11.57 17.31 -11.98
CA PRO A 63 -12.02 16.46 -13.09
C PRO A 63 -11.53 14.99 -13.01
N TYR A 64 -10.35 14.76 -12.47
CA TYR A 64 -9.83 13.41 -12.24
C TYR A 64 -10.69 12.62 -11.25
N PHE A 65 -11.27 13.27 -10.25
CA PHE A 65 -12.08 12.60 -9.22
C PHE A 65 -13.40 12.09 -9.79
N ASP A 66 -13.96 12.78 -10.76
CA ASP A 66 -15.16 12.32 -11.46
C ASP A 66 -14.91 10.97 -12.16
N GLY A 67 -13.72 10.80 -12.77
CA GLY A 67 -13.32 9.56 -13.44
C GLY A 67 -13.11 8.35 -12.50
N ILE A 68 -12.95 8.59 -11.20
CA ILE A 68 -12.72 7.54 -10.18
C ILE A 68 -13.85 7.45 -9.14
N ARG A 69 -14.93 8.21 -9.31
CA ARG A 69 -16.02 8.37 -8.32
C ARG A 69 -16.68 7.06 -7.88
N ASP A 70 -16.75 6.07 -8.77
CA ASP A 70 -17.39 4.77 -8.51
C ASP A 70 -16.40 3.69 -8.03
N LEU A 71 -15.09 4.03 -7.99
CA LEU A 71 -14.08 3.09 -7.53
C LEU A 71 -14.11 2.97 -6.01
N LYS A 72 -14.20 1.74 -5.53
CA LYS A 72 -14.07 1.38 -4.11
C LYS A 72 -12.79 0.57 -3.93
N VAL A 73 -11.77 1.22 -3.45
CA VAL A 73 -10.44 0.65 -3.24
C VAL A 73 -9.90 1.06 -1.88
N SER A 74 -8.87 0.38 -1.41
CA SER A 74 -8.13 0.71 -0.21
C SER A 74 -6.73 0.12 -0.30
N ALA A 75 -5.83 0.55 0.57
CA ALA A 75 -4.60 -0.19 0.91
C ALA A 75 -4.56 -0.37 2.43
N HIS A 76 -3.59 -1.16 2.92
CA HIS A 76 -3.41 -1.27 4.36
C HIS A 76 -2.76 -0.01 4.92
N PHE A 77 -1.77 0.53 4.21
CA PHE A 77 -1.01 1.70 4.66
C PHE A 77 -0.83 2.72 3.54
N LEU A 78 -0.72 3.99 3.94
CA LEU A 78 -0.22 5.10 3.14
C LEU A 78 1.00 5.70 3.87
N ILE A 79 2.06 6.00 3.12
CA ILE A 79 3.23 6.75 3.59
C ILE A 79 3.29 8.06 2.81
N GLU A 80 3.03 9.17 3.49
CA GLU A 80 3.06 10.51 2.92
C GLU A 80 4.48 11.00 2.69
N ARG A 81 4.66 12.10 1.94
CA ARG A 81 5.99 12.62 1.54
C ARG A 81 6.92 12.95 2.71
N ASP A 82 6.39 13.30 3.86
CA ASP A 82 7.13 13.57 5.09
C ASP A 82 7.44 12.32 5.92
N GLY A 83 7.00 11.14 5.47
CA GLY A 83 7.15 9.86 6.15
C GLY A 83 6.04 9.55 7.16
N ALA A 84 5.02 10.38 7.28
CA ALA A 84 3.85 10.07 8.10
C ALA A 84 3.15 8.82 7.57
N ILE A 85 2.79 7.91 8.49
CA ILE A 85 2.12 6.65 8.14
C ILE A 85 0.69 6.69 8.63
N THR A 86 -0.23 6.36 7.73
CA THR A 86 -1.65 6.14 8.06
C THR A 86 -2.05 4.72 7.73
N GLN A 87 -2.70 4.00 8.66
CA GLN A 87 -3.28 2.68 8.43
C GLN A 87 -4.78 2.77 8.22
N PHE A 88 -5.28 2.07 7.19
CA PHE A 88 -6.70 2.07 6.78
C PHE A 88 -7.41 0.74 7.02
N VAL A 89 -6.70 -0.36 6.91
CA VAL A 89 -7.24 -1.72 7.03
C VAL A 89 -6.34 -2.53 7.95
N SER A 90 -6.93 -3.35 8.80
CA SER A 90 -6.17 -4.33 9.57
C SER A 90 -5.39 -5.25 8.63
N CYS A 91 -4.12 -5.56 8.91
CA CYS A 91 -3.35 -6.51 8.11
C CYS A 91 -4.01 -7.91 8.06
N ASN A 92 -4.80 -8.26 9.08
CA ASN A 92 -5.53 -9.52 9.14
C ASN A 92 -6.72 -9.56 8.17
N GLU A 93 -7.16 -8.41 7.66
CA GLU A 93 -8.23 -8.27 6.67
C GLU A 93 -7.66 -8.10 5.26
N ARG A 94 -8.51 -8.25 4.28
CA ARG A 94 -8.20 -8.14 2.86
C ARG A 94 -8.54 -6.74 2.35
N ALA A 95 -7.56 -5.85 2.22
CA ALA A 95 -7.72 -4.57 1.52
C ALA A 95 -7.84 -4.78 -0.01
N TRP A 96 -8.37 -3.79 -0.72
CA TRP A 96 -8.64 -3.87 -2.16
C TRP A 96 -7.67 -2.99 -2.95
N HIS A 97 -6.40 -3.43 -3.11
CA HIS A 97 -5.33 -2.66 -3.76
C HIS A 97 -4.75 -3.28 -5.03
N ALA A 98 -4.80 -4.61 -5.18
CA ALA A 98 -4.10 -5.30 -6.26
C ALA A 98 -4.96 -5.48 -7.53
N GLY A 99 -6.30 -5.55 -7.40
CA GLY A 99 -7.20 -5.85 -8.51
C GLY A 99 -6.91 -7.22 -9.14
N VAL A 100 -7.07 -7.32 -10.46
CA VAL A 100 -6.68 -8.52 -11.22
C VAL A 100 -5.16 -8.62 -11.20
N SER A 101 -4.65 -9.68 -10.61
CA SER A 101 -3.23 -9.82 -10.27
C SER A 101 -2.82 -11.28 -10.15
N LEU A 102 -1.51 -11.54 -10.36
CA LEU A 102 -0.92 -12.87 -10.33
C LEU A 102 0.48 -12.79 -9.69
N PHE A 103 0.76 -13.67 -8.72
CA PHE A 103 2.09 -13.83 -8.14
C PHE A 103 2.39 -15.34 -7.96
N ASP A 104 3.51 -15.83 -8.50
CA ASP A 104 3.92 -17.25 -8.45
C ASP A 104 2.80 -18.23 -8.87
N GLY A 105 2.05 -17.88 -9.93
CA GLY A 105 0.95 -18.71 -10.44
C GLY A 105 -0.33 -18.64 -9.61
N ARG A 106 -0.38 -17.82 -8.56
CA ARG A 106 -1.56 -17.61 -7.72
C ARG A 106 -2.24 -16.28 -8.03
N GLU A 107 -3.48 -16.33 -8.42
CA GLU A 107 -4.32 -15.16 -8.72
C GLU A 107 -4.82 -14.45 -7.46
N ASN A 108 -5.40 -13.25 -7.66
CA ASN A 108 -6.08 -12.47 -6.61
C ASN A 108 -5.16 -12.13 -5.43
N CYS A 109 -4.03 -11.44 -5.71
CA CYS A 109 -3.02 -11.12 -4.70
C CYS A 109 -3.57 -10.38 -3.46
N ASN A 110 -4.71 -9.69 -3.54
CA ASN A 110 -5.39 -9.14 -2.35
C ASN A 110 -5.63 -10.20 -1.27
N ASP A 111 -5.83 -11.47 -1.65
CA ASP A 111 -6.19 -12.53 -0.72
C ASP A 111 -5.08 -12.86 0.28
N PHE A 112 -3.82 -12.64 -0.10
CA PHE A 112 -2.64 -13.01 0.69
C PHE A 112 -1.58 -11.91 0.81
N SER A 113 -1.90 -10.68 0.39
CA SER A 113 -0.95 -9.56 0.45
C SER A 113 -1.33 -8.46 1.43
N VAL A 114 -0.32 -7.71 1.85
CA VAL A 114 -0.44 -6.38 2.43
C VAL A 114 -0.04 -5.36 1.38
N GLY A 115 -0.84 -4.33 1.15
CA GLY A 115 -0.53 -3.22 0.23
C GLY A 115 -0.08 -1.99 0.99
N ILE A 116 1.03 -1.39 0.53
CA ILE A 116 1.55 -0.11 1.02
C ILE A 116 1.56 0.87 -0.15
N GLU A 117 0.85 1.97 0.01
CA GLU A 117 0.91 3.12 -0.90
C GLU A 117 1.97 4.11 -0.42
N LEU A 118 2.82 4.57 -1.33
CA LEU A 118 3.66 5.74 -1.11
C LEU A 118 3.06 6.93 -1.84
N GLU A 119 2.88 8.05 -1.16
CA GLU A 119 2.42 9.26 -1.84
C GLU A 119 3.48 9.70 -2.86
N GLY A 120 3.12 9.63 -4.15
CA GLY A 120 4.07 9.81 -5.24
C GLY A 120 3.48 9.63 -6.62
N THR A 121 4.38 9.58 -7.59
CA THR A 121 4.13 9.24 -9.00
C THR A 121 5.23 8.31 -9.50
N ASP A 122 5.03 7.69 -10.66
CA ASP A 122 6.01 6.79 -11.27
C ASP A 122 7.38 7.44 -11.52
N ASP A 123 7.36 8.73 -11.88
CA ASP A 123 8.53 9.45 -12.41
C ASP A 123 9.22 10.35 -11.36
N GLN A 124 8.63 10.55 -10.21
CA GLN A 124 9.18 11.42 -9.18
C GLN A 124 9.82 10.62 -8.05
N ALA A 125 11.06 10.95 -7.72
CA ALA A 125 11.78 10.29 -6.63
C ALA A 125 11.02 10.38 -5.30
N PHE A 126 10.99 9.26 -4.58
CA PHE A 126 10.47 9.20 -3.22
C PHE A 126 11.47 9.82 -2.24
N THR A 127 10.97 10.35 -1.14
CA THR A 127 11.78 11.11 -0.18
C THR A 127 12.53 10.20 0.79
N GLU A 128 13.59 10.76 1.42
CA GLU A 128 14.31 10.10 2.51
C GLU A 128 13.38 9.69 3.67
N PRO A 129 12.47 10.56 4.16
CA PRO A 129 11.50 10.16 5.18
C PRO A 129 10.59 9.00 4.75
N GLN A 130 10.15 8.96 3.48
CA GLN A 130 9.34 7.84 2.98
C GLN A 130 10.10 6.51 3.03
N TYR A 131 11.37 6.47 2.59
CA TYR A 131 12.17 5.25 2.67
C TYR A 131 12.44 4.83 4.12
N ALA A 132 12.73 5.77 5.01
CA ALA A 132 12.93 5.46 6.43
C ALA A 132 11.66 4.85 7.05
N ALA A 133 10.50 5.43 6.76
CA ALA A 133 9.19 4.95 7.22
C ALA A 133 8.84 3.58 6.62
N LEU A 134 9.07 3.41 5.31
CA LEU A 134 8.81 2.15 4.60
C LEU A 134 9.66 1.01 5.17
N ILE A 135 10.96 1.21 5.33
CA ILE A 135 11.88 0.20 5.86
C ILE A 135 11.44 -0.23 7.27
N ALA A 136 11.16 0.74 8.14
CA ALA A 136 10.69 0.44 9.50
C ALA A 136 9.35 -0.32 9.51
N LEU A 137 8.42 0.03 8.62
CA LEU A 137 7.13 -0.66 8.49
C LEU A 137 7.31 -2.09 7.96
N VAL A 138 8.15 -2.27 6.94
CA VAL A 138 8.46 -3.60 6.36
C VAL A 138 9.10 -4.52 7.39
N GLU A 139 10.00 -4.01 8.24
CA GLU A 139 10.57 -4.78 9.36
C GLU A 139 9.48 -5.27 10.32
N GLN A 140 8.54 -4.41 10.71
CA GLN A 140 7.43 -4.81 11.59
C GLN A 140 6.51 -5.84 10.94
N LEU A 141 6.21 -5.68 9.65
CA LEU A 141 5.38 -6.62 8.89
C LEU A 141 6.05 -8.00 8.79
N ARG A 142 7.34 -8.05 8.51
CA ARG A 142 8.08 -9.31 8.41
C ARG A 142 8.24 -10.02 9.77
N LEU A 143 8.38 -9.26 10.85
CA LEU A 143 8.38 -9.82 12.20
C LEU A 143 7.03 -10.44 12.58
N ALA A 144 5.94 -9.78 12.22
CA ALA A 144 4.58 -10.25 12.51
C ALA A 144 4.13 -11.37 11.56
N TYR A 145 4.56 -11.31 10.29
CA TYR A 145 4.18 -12.24 9.22
C TYR A 145 5.42 -12.81 8.52
N PRO A 146 6.10 -13.81 9.11
CA PRO A 146 7.40 -14.33 8.60
C PRO A 146 7.33 -14.92 7.19
N ALA A 147 6.13 -15.24 6.68
CA ALA A 147 5.95 -15.68 5.30
C ALA A 147 6.18 -14.57 4.27
N ILE A 148 6.27 -13.29 4.67
CA ILE A 148 6.74 -12.18 3.84
C ILE A 148 8.27 -12.22 3.80
N THR A 149 8.83 -13.08 2.93
CA THR A 149 10.29 -13.12 2.71
C THR A 149 10.73 -11.97 1.80
N PRO A 150 12.04 -11.65 1.70
CA PRO A 150 12.53 -10.60 0.80
C PRO A 150 12.09 -10.78 -0.66
N GLU A 151 11.98 -12.02 -1.14
CA GLU A 151 11.54 -12.38 -2.50
C GLU A 151 10.04 -12.17 -2.71
N ARG A 152 9.30 -12.06 -1.63
CA ARG A 152 7.85 -11.84 -1.63
C ARG A 152 7.49 -10.38 -1.34
N ILE A 153 8.39 -9.45 -1.68
CA ILE A 153 8.17 -8.01 -1.67
C ILE A 153 8.33 -7.50 -3.10
N CYS A 154 7.27 -7.00 -3.71
CA CYS A 154 7.21 -6.65 -5.12
C CYS A 154 6.42 -5.36 -5.35
N GLY A 155 6.44 -4.84 -6.58
CA GLY A 155 5.61 -3.73 -7.03
C GLY A 155 4.27 -4.21 -7.58
N HIS A 156 3.32 -3.29 -7.70
CA HIS A 156 2.06 -3.58 -8.38
C HIS A 156 2.28 -3.96 -9.85
N SER A 157 3.25 -3.34 -10.52
CA SER A 157 3.67 -3.68 -11.89
C SER A 157 4.11 -5.13 -12.04
N ASP A 158 4.70 -5.73 -10.99
CA ASP A 158 5.20 -7.10 -11.03
C ASP A 158 4.04 -8.14 -11.00
N ILE A 159 2.95 -7.81 -10.30
CA ILE A 159 1.78 -8.69 -10.15
C ILE A 159 0.65 -8.38 -11.14
N ALA A 160 0.75 -7.28 -11.87
CA ALA A 160 -0.24 -6.84 -12.86
C ALA A 160 0.44 -6.23 -14.10
N PRO A 161 1.39 -6.96 -14.74
CA PRO A 161 2.16 -6.43 -15.86
C PRO A 161 1.26 -6.01 -17.04
N GLY A 162 1.61 -4.87 -17.65
CA GLY A 162 0.83 -4.29 -18.75
C GLY A 162 -0.46 -3.56 -18.33
N ARG A 163 -0.90 -3.72 -17.07
CA ARG A 163 -2.06 -3.04 -16.50
C ARG A 163 -1.65 -1.95 -15.49
N LYS A 164 -0.57 -2.17 -14.77
CA LYS A 164 -0.06 -1.28 -13.72
C LYS A 164 1.42 -1.01 -13.89
N THR A 165 1.84 0.18 -13.47
CA THR A 165 3.21 0.67 -13.58
C THR A 165 3.82 1.01 -12.23
N ASP A 166 2.98 1.22 -11.22
CA ASP A 166 3.39 1.60 -9.86
C ASP A 166 4.19 0.47 -9.15
N PRO A 167 5.17 0.81 -8.30
CA PRO A 167 5.56 2.13 -7.83
C PRO A 167 6.39 2.97 -8.82
N GLY A 168 6.60 2.50 -10.04
CA GLY A 168 7.30 3.19 -11.12
C GLY A 168 8.82 3.11 -11.07
N PRO A 169 9.51 3.57 -12.13
CA PRO A 169 10.96 3.51 -12.26
C PRO A 169 11.72 4.42 -11.27
N ALA A 170 11.05 5.43 -10.69
CA ALA A 170 11.66 6.29 -9.69
C ALA A 170 11.78 5.65 -8.29
N PHE A 171 11.20 4.45 -8.08
CA PHE A 171 11.33 3.73 -6.83
C PHE A 171 12.68 2.99 -6.73
N ASP A 172 13.43 3.26 -5.69
CA ASP A 172 14.75 2.66 -5.43
C ASP A 172 14.62 1.29 -4.75
N TRP A 173 14.42 0.26 -5.58
CA TRP A 173 14.38 -1.13 -5.13
C TRP A 173 15.68 -1.59 -4.48
N ALA A 174 16.85 -1.10 -4.97
CA ALA A 174 18.15 -1.50 -4.41
C ALA A 174 18.28 -1.06 -2.96
N ARG A 175 17.83 0.15 -2.65
CA ARG A 175 17.78 0.70 -1.30
C ARG A 175 16.88 -0.13 -0.37
N LEU A 176 15.65 -0.43 -0.78
CA LEU A 176 14.76 -1.26 0.01
C LEU A 176 15.36 -2.65 0.24
N ARG A 177 15.83 -3.31 -0.81
CA ARG A 177 16.43 -4.66 -0.73
C ARG A 177 17.66 -4.71 0.17
N ALA A 178 18.50 -3.68 0.16
CA ALA A 178 19.68 -3.59 1.03
C ALA A 178 19.33 -3.54 2.53
N SER A 179 18.12 -3.08 2.88
CA SER A 179 17.64 -3.04 4.27
C SER A 179 17.03 -4.36 4.75
N LEU A 180 16.66 -5.25 3.82
CA LEU A 180 16.03 -6.53 4.13
C LEU A 180 17.11 -7.53 4.57
N LYS A 181 17.31 -7.62 5.88
CA LYS A 181 18.18 -8.66 6.46
C LYS A 181 17.54 -10.05 6.28
N PRO A 182 18.37 -11.09 6.10
CA PRO A 182 17.89 -12.47 6.04
C PRO A 182 17.09 -12.87 7.29
#